data_77c29b052c41f25f0fd07e831e38bdb9
#
_entry.id   77c29b052c41f25f0fd07e831e38bdb9
#
_cell.length_a   1.000
_cell.length_b   1.000
_cell.length_c   1.000
_cell.angle_alpha   90.00
_cell.angle_beta   90.00
_cell.angle_gamma   90.00
#
_symmetry.space_group_name_H-M   'P 1'
#
loop_
_entity.id
_entity.type
_entity.pdbx_description
1 polymer ?
#
loop_
_entity_poly.entity_id
_entity_poly.type
_entity_poly.pdbx_seq_one_letter_code
_entity_poly.pdbx_strand_id
1 'polypeptide(L)'
;AVSEEYACVLLTGPRQVGKSTMLRHLMEGTARAEVSLDDLEERRLAKTDPAMFLRLHPAPVLIDEVQYAPDLFSYIKIAVDNGAAPGSYWLTGSQAYRLMELAQESLAGRTAILHMSALSQSELCGAMEVSPFSLELDELQKRKAVLSPATPKEIYQRIWDGALPGHRSGKYKDRDVFYSSYIQTYIDRDVTTDIPGVDKVMFADFIRAAACRSGQMLNLHDIAGDVGVSDDTAKRWMKELEKSGIVFFLHPYSNNLLKRTIKT
;
A
#
# COMPACT_ATOMS: atom_id res chain seq x y z
N ALA A 1 13.26 13.74 -7.85
CA ALA A 1 14.15 12.69 -8.38
C ALA A 1 13.36 11.76 -9.31
N VAL A 2 12.61 10.75 -8.81
CA VAL A 2 11.98 9.72 -9.68
C VAL A 2 11.06 10.34 -10.75
N SER A 3 10.28 11.36 -10.40
CA SER A 3 9.39 12.06 -11.33
C SER A 3 10.10 12.94 -12.37
N GLU A 4 11.39 13.11 -12.27
CA GLU A 4 12.23 13.82 -13.25
C GLU A 4 12.82 12.86 -14.29
N GLU A 5 12.73 11.56 -14.03
CA GLU A 5 13.26 10.50 -14.88
C GLU A 5 12.14 9.76 -15.62
N TYR A 6 11.01 9.51 -14.95
CA TYR A 6 9.89 8.73 -15.48
C TYR A 6 8.71 9.61 -15.85
N ALA A 7 8.16 9.40 -17.05
CA ALA A 7 6.93 10.09 -17.49
C ALA A 7 5.71 9.67 -16.67
N CYS A 8 5.68 8.44 -16.20
CA CYS A 8 4.63 7.91 -15.34
C CYS A 8 5.20 7.40 -14.02
N VAL A 9 4.58 7.79 -12.89
CA VAL A 9 4.92 7.30 -11.55
C VAL A 9 3.66 6.76 -10.90
N LEU A 10 3.69 5.51 -10.47
CA LEU A 10 2.61 4.86 -9.73
C LEU A 10 3.00 4.74 -8.25
N LEU A 11 2.25 5.41 -7.38
CA LEU A 11 2.37 5.27 -5.94
C LEU A 11 1.27 4.33 -5.42
N THR A 12 1.67 3.19 -4.90
CA THR A 12 0.77 2.17 -4.37
C THR A 12 1.04 1.89 -2.89
N GLY A 13 0.16 1.17 -2.22
CA GLY A 13 0.30 0.80 -0.81
C GLY A 13 -1.05 0.71 -0.09
N PRO A 14 -1.08 0.25 1.16
CA PRO A 14 -2.31 0.06 1.93
C PRO A 14 -3.21 1.31 1.98
N ARG A 15 -4.47 1.12 2.34
CA ARG A 15 -5.37 2.24 2.61
C ARG A 15 -4.87 3.11 3.77
N GLN A 16 -5.19 4.39 3.72
CA GLN A 16 -4.96 5.36 4.80
C GLN A 16 -3.48 5.55 5.22
N VAL A 17 -2.51 5.08 4.42
CA VAL A 17 -1.08 5.34 4.68
C VAL A 17 -0.65 6.75 4.28
N GLY A 18 -1.52 7.54 3.63
CA GLY A 18 -1.25 8.94 3.31
C GLY A 18 -0.80 9.20 1.86
N LYS A 19 -0.97 8.27 0.91
CA LYS A 19 -0.54 8.41 -0.49
C LYS A 19 -0.98 9.72 -1.13
N SER A 20 -2.27 9.95 -1.21
CA SER A 20 -2.83 11.16 -1.84
C SER A 20 -2.45 12.43 -1.07
N THR A 21 -2.35 12.38 0.26
CA THR A 21 -1.91 13.51 1.09
C THR A 21 -0.46 13.88 0.76
N MET A 22 0.43 12.90 0.68
CA MET A 22 1.85 13.12 0.33
C MET A 22 1.97 13.71 -1.08
N LEU A 23 1.25 13.15 -2.06
CA LEU A 23 1.31 13.66 -3.43
C LEU A 23 0.75 15.08 -3.55
N ARG A 24 -0.36 15.40 -2.85
CA ARG A 24 -0.89 16.77 -2.79
C ARG A 24 0.14 17.73 -2.22
N HIS A 25 0.82 17.36 -1.16
CA HIS A 25 1.87 18.20 -0.57
C HIS A 25 3.04 18.39 -1.54
N LEU A 26 3.45 17.35 -2.27
CA LEU A 26 4.54 17.44 -3.25
C LEU A 26 4.17 18.26 -4.50
N MET A 27 2.88 18.41 -4.81
CA MET A 27 2.44 19.22 -5.96
C MET A 27 2.11 20.67 -5.59
N GLU A 28 2.18 21.06 -4.31
CA GLU A 28 2.01 22.45 -3.89
C GLU A 28 2.97 23.38 -4.66
N GLY A 29 2.40 24.45 -5.24
CA GLY A 29 3.16 25.40 -6.06
C GLY A 29 3.52 24.91 -7.47
N THR A 30 3.05 23.74 -7.90
CA THR A 30 3.18 23.23 -9.27
C THR A 30 1.91 23.44 -10.07
N ALA A 31 2.00 23.35 -11.40
CA ALA A 31 0.84 23.42 -12.31
C ALA A 31 0.11 22.07 -12.48
N ARG A 32 0.42 21.06 -11.67
CA ARG A 32 -0.18 19.73 -11.77
C ARG A 32 -1.64 19.76 -11.35
N ALA A 33 -2.53 19.28 -12.22
CA ALA A 33 -3.93 19.05 -11.90
C ALA A 33 -4.10 17.78 -11.07
N GLU A 34 -5.20 17.69 -10.32
CA GLU A 34 -5.61 16.49 -9.59
C GLU A 34 -7.03 16.10 -10.02
N VAL A 35 -7.23 14.81 -10.26
CA VAL A 35 -8.54 14.19 -10.48
C VAL A 35 -8.62 12.89 -9.70
N SER A 36 -9.76 12.64 -9.04
CA SER A 36 -9.99 11.40 -8.29
C SER A 36 -11.10 10.57 -8.91
N LEU A 37 -10.82 9.28 -9.12
CA LEU A 37 -11.83 8.33 -9.57
C LEU A 37 -12.73 7.82 -8.43
N ASP A 38 -12.64 8.38 -7.22
CA ASP A 38 -13.70 8.28 -6.21
C ASP A 38 -14.93 9.10 -6.62
N ASP A 39 -14.75 10.16 -7.42
CA ASP A 39 -15.86 10.86 -8.09
C ASP A 39 -16.51 9.95 -9.13
N LEU A 40 -17.82 9.82 -9.07
CA LEU A 40 -18.56 8.88 -9.92
C LEU A 40 -18.65 9.33 -11.38
N GLU A 41 -18.72 10.63 -11.64
CA GLU A 41 -18.75 11.17 -13.00
C GLU A 41 -17.40 11.04 -13.68
N GLU A 42 -16.31 11.38 -12.97
CA GLU A 42 -14.95 11.20 -13.46
C GLU A 42 -14.62 9.73 -13.70
N ARG A 43 -15.02 8.85 -12.78
CA ARG A 43 -14.90 7.40 -12.94
C ARG A 43 -15.67 6.88 -14.15
N ARG A 44 -16.90 7.36 -14.35
CA ARG A 44 -17.71 6.97 -15.49
C ARG A 44 -17.04 7.37 -16.78
N LEU A 45 -16.60 8.62 -16.89
CA LEU A 45 -15.90 9.13 -18.07
C LEU A 45 -14.62 8.34 -18.34
N ALA A 46 -13.80 8.12 -17.32
CA ALA A 46 -12.56 7.36 -17.42
C ALA A 46 -12.77 5.91 -17.93
N LYS A 47 -13.92 5.30 -17.59
CA LYS A 47 -14.28 3.95 -18.07
C LYS A 47 -14.88 3.93 -19.46
N THR A 48 -15.72 4.91 -19.80
CA THR A 48 -16.47 4.89 -21.08
C THR A 48 -15.69 5.55 -22.21
N ASP A 49 -14.91 6.57 -21.94
CA ASP A 49 -14.05 7.27 -22.90
C ASP A 49 -12.74 7.72 -22.26
N PRO A 50 -11.77 6.79 -22.07
CA PRO A 50 -10.46 7.12 -21.51
C PRO A 50 -9.70 8.20 -22.30
N ALA A 51 -9.90 8.23 -23.63
CA ALA A 51 -9.26 9.23 -24.49
C ALA A 51 -9.76 10.64 -24.20
N MET A 52 -11.09 10.80 -24.03
CA MET A 52 -11.69 12.07 -23.67
C MET A 52 -11.31 12.48 -22.25
N PHE A 53 -11.30 11.52 -21.30
CA PHE A 53 -10.85 11.78 -19.93
C PHE A 53 -9.45 12.38 -19.90
N LEU A 54 -8.47 11.80 -20.60
CA LEU A 54 -7.10 12.34 -20.66
C LEU A 54 -7.00 13.68 -21.40
N ARG A 55 -7.92 13.98 -22.32
CA ARG A 55 -8.00 15.31 -22.95
C ARG A 55 -8.54 16.38 -22.03
N LEU A 56 -9.49 16.05 -21.18
CA LEU A 56 -10.03 16.97 -20.17
C LEU A 56 -9.09 17.18 -18.98
N HIS A 57 -8.26 16.18 -18.69
CA HIS A 57 -7.24 16.22 -17.64
C HIS A 57 -5.83 16.11 -18.24
N PRO A 58 -5.35 17.19 -18.93
CA PRO A 58 -4.05 17.15 -19.60
C PRO A 58 -2.90 17.04 -18.58
N ALA A 59 -1.81 16.41 -19.01
CA ALA A 59 -0.58 16.34 -18.22
C ALA A 59 0.01 17.75 -17.98
N PRO A 60 0.65 18.00 -16.83
CA PRO A 60 0.91 17.07 -15.75
C PRO A 60 -0.31 16.87 -14.84
N VAL A 61 -0.68 15.62 -14.57
CA VAL A 61 -1.87 15.27 -13.80
C VAL A 61 -1.59 14.19 -12.74
N LEU A 62 -2.27 14.31 -11.60
CA LEU A 62 -2.41 13.26 -10.60
C LEU A 62 -3.78 12.61 -10.77
N ILE A 63 -3.81 11.29 -11.01
CA ILE A 63 -5.03 10.47 -11.08
C ILE A 63 -5.08 9.59 -9.84
N ASP A 64 -5.99 9.90 -8.94
CA ASP A 64 -6.17 9.15 -7.68
C ASP A 64 -7.17 7.99 -7.88
N GLU A 65 -6.92 6.87 -7.19
CA GLU A 65 -7.71 5.63 -7.24
C GLU A 65 -7.85 5.04 -8.66
N VAL A 66 -6.73 5.05 -9.42
CA VAL A 66 -6.70 4.66 -10.85
C VAL A 66 -7.16 3.22 -11.12
N GLN A 67 -7.17 2.33 -10.12
CA GLN A 67 -7.68 0.96 -10.26
C GLN A 67 -9.15 0.87 -10.65
N TYR A 68 -9.91 1.95 -10.49
CA TYR A 68 -11.30 1.99 -10.92
C TYR A 68 -11.50 2.11 -12.43
N ALA A 69 -10.47 2.50 -13.18
CA ALA A 69 -10.51 2.58 -14.64
C ALA A 69 -9.24 1.96 -15.25
N PRO A 70 -9.12 0.63 -15.28
CA PRO A 70 -7.92 -0.08 -15.75
C PRO A 70 -7.49 0.27 -17.17
N ASP A 71 -8.44 0.57 -18.05
CA ASP A 71 -8.16 0.89 -19.46
C ASP A 71 -7.31 2.16 -19.62
N LEU A 72 -7.33 3.07 -18.63
CA LEU A 72 -6.46 4.25 -18.61
C LEU A 72 -4.98 3.91 -18.75
N PHE A 73 -4.53 2.76 -18.21
CA PHE A 73 -3.14 2.35 -18.33
C PHE A 73 -2.67 2.20 -19.77
N SER A 74 -3.54 1.68 -20.64
CA SER A 74 -3.25 1.54 -22.06
C SER A 74 -3.15 2.90 -22.79
N TYR A 75 -4.01 3.84 -22.46
CA TYR A 75 -3.97 5.19 -23.03
C TYR A 75 -2.78 6.01 -22.50
N ILE A 76 -2.45 5.90 -21.22
CA ILE A 76 -1.25 6.50 -20.64
C ILE A 76 0.01 5.92 -21.29
N LYS A 77 0.04 4.59 -21.55
CA LYS A 77 1.14 3.96 -22.31
C LYS A 77 1.34 4.63 -23.66
N ILE A 78 0.26 4.80 -24.42
CA ILE A 78 0.33 5.46 -25.73
C ILE A 78 0.89 6.88 -25.59
N ALA A 79 0.44 7.64 -24.59
CA ALA A 79 0.95 8.99 -24.35
C ALA A 79 2.45 8.99 -23.99
N VAL A 80 2.90 8.05 -23.17
CA VAL A 80 4.32 7.89 -22.79
C VAL A 80 5.15 7.48 -24.01
N ASP A 81 4.68 6.53 -24.82
CA ASP A 81 5.35 6.10 -26.04
C ASP A 81 5.44 7.23 -27.10
N ASN A 82 4.50 8.16 -27.07
CA ASN A 82 4.50 9.37 -27.91
C ASN A 82 5.35 10.53 -27.34
N GLY A 83 6.14 10.27 -26.31
CA GLY A 83 7.10 11.23 -25.78
C GLY A 83 6.56 12.17 -24.69
N ALA A 84 5.61 11.71 -23.87
CA ALA A 84 5.21 12.48 -22.69
C ALA A 84 6.41 12.82 -21.80
N ALA A 85 6.49 14.06 -21.34
CA ALA A 85 7.59 14.54 -20.52
C ALA A 85 7.69 13.79 -19.18
N PRO A 86 8.88 13.72 -18.56
CA PRO A 86 9.02 13.21 -17.20
C PRO A 86 8.03 13.86 -16.24
N GLY A 87 7.45 13.07 -15.36
CA GLY A 87 6.45 13.53 -14.40
C GLY A 87 5.08 13.83 -14.97
N SER A 88 4.76 13.51 -16.22
CA SER A 88 3.46 13.79 -16.83
C SER A 88 2.30 13.18 -16.05
N TYR A 89 2.43 11.91 -15.62
CA TYR A 89 1.36 11.17 -14.96
C TYR A 89 1.80 10.69 -13.59
N TRP A 90 1.11 11.15 -12.55
CA TRP A 90 1.16 10.56 -11.23
C TRP A 90 -0.09 9.77 -10.99
N LEU A 91 0.06 8.50 -10.66
CA LEU A 91 -1.04 7.57 -10.43
C LEU A 91 -1.00 7.09 -9.00
N THR A 92 -2.14 6.95 -8.35
CA THR A 92 -2.23 6.36 -7.03
C THR A 92 -3.42 5.43 -6.90
N GLY A 93 -3.31 4.49 -5.96
CA GLY A 93 -4.40 3.61 -5.60
C GLY A 93 -4.04 2.68 -4.44
N SER A 94 -5.07 2.14 -3.83
CA SER A 94 -4.95 1.32 -2.63
C SER A 94 -4.80 -0.18 -2.89
N GLN A 95 -5.20 -0.67 -4.07
CA GLN A 95 -5.10 -2.07 -4.46
C GLN A 95 -3.74 -2.36 -5.11
N ALA A 96 -2.68 -2.42 -4.28
CA ALA A 96 -1.30 -2.49 -4.74
C ALA A 96 -1.05 -3.63 -5.74
N TYR A 97 -1.54 -4.83 -5.47
CA TYR A 97 -1.31 -6.01 -6.32
C TYR A 97 -1.97 -5.85 -7.69
N ARG A 98 -3.24 -5.45 -7.72
CA ARG A 98 -3.98 -5.23 -8.97
C ARG A 98 -3.37 -4.13 -9.81
N LEU A 99 -2.91 -3.05 -9.18
CA LEU A 99 -2.22 -1.97 -9.87
C LEU A 99 -0.87 -2.41 -10.43
N MET A 100 -0.15 -3.27 -9.70
CA MET A 100 1.11 -3.82 -10.20
C MET A 100 0.91 -4.75 -11.40
N GLU A 101 -0.12 -5.61 -11.40
CA GLU A 101 -0.47 -6.43 -12.56
C GLU A 101 -0.77 -5.54 -13.77
N LEU A 102 -1.66 -4.57 -13.63
CA LEU A 102 -2.03 -3.65 -14.72
C LEU A 102 -0.83 -2.83 -15.25
N ALA A 103 0.03 -2.34 -14.33
CA ALA A 103 1.22 -1.61 -14.71
C ALA A 103 2.26 -2.50 -15.41
N GLN A 104 2.41 -3.75 -14.97
CA GLN A 104 3.31 -4.71 -15.63
C GLN A 104 2.82 -5.11 -17.00
N GLU A 105 1.52 -5.31 -17.20
CA GLU A 105 0.96 -5.64 -18.50
C GLU A 105 1.02 -4.46 -19.48
N SER A 106 0.72 -3.25 -19.02
CA SER A 106 0.55 -2.10 -19.92
C SER A 106 1.76 -1.16 -19.94
N LEU A 107 2.44 -0.92 -18.80
CA LEU A 107 3.45 0.12 -18.63
C LEU A 107 4.84 -0.43 -18.26
N ALA A 108 5.13 -1.71 -18.56
CA ALA A 108 6.43 -2.32 -18.27
C ALA A 108 7.60 -1.48 -18.81
N GLY A 109 8.57 -1.14 -17.94
CA GLY A 109 9.73 -0.33 -18.28
C GLY A 109 9.46 1.17 -18.50
N ARG A 110 8.22 1.64 -18.39
CA ARG A 110 7.81 3.04 -18.63
C ARG A 110 7.35 3.76 -17.37
N THR A 111 7.06 3.00 -16.32
CA THR A 111 6.50 3.52 -15.06
C THR A 111 7.41 3.17 -13.91
N ALA A 112 7.71 4.15 -13.08
CA ALA A 112 8.29 3.90 -11.78
C ALA A 112 7.19 3.51 -10.79
N ILE A 113 7.32 2.34 -10.17
CA ILE A 113 6.38 1.86 -9.15
C ILE A 113 7.01 2.07 -7.78
N LEU A 114 6.34 2.87 -6.97
CA LEU A 114 6.73 3.16 -5.60
C LEU A 114 5.71 2.56 -4.64
N HIS A 115 6.18 1.92 -3.58
CA HIS A 115 5.32 1.38 -2.53
C HIS A 115 5.43 2.20 -1.26
N MET A 116 4.31 2.74 -0.80
CA MET A 116 4.22 3.49 0.45
C MET A 116 3.63 2.61 1.55
N SER A 117 4.36 2.47 2.63
CA SER A 117 3.91 1.79 3.85
C SER A 117 3.35 2.79 4.86
N ALA A 118 2.82 2.29 5.97
CA ALA A 118 2.53 3.12 7.14
C ALA A 118 3.81 3.74 7.70
N LEU A 119 3.68 4.70 8.62
CA LEU A 119 4.81 5.43 9.19
C LEU A 119 5.84 4.48 9.84
N SER A 120 7.10 4.64 9.48
CA SER A 120 8.20 3.93 10.12
C SER A 120 8.46 4.44 11.54
N GLN A 121 9.19 3.66 12.35
CA GLN A 121 9.60 4.13 13.67
C GLN A 121 10.47 5.40 13.60
N SER A 122 11.29 5.52 12.56
CA SER A 122 12.10 6.72 12.34
C SER A 122 11.24 7.95 12.09
N GLU A 123 10.23 7.84 11.22
CA GLU A 123 9.27 8.92 10.95
C GLU A 123 8.46 9.27 12.20
N LEU A 124 8.01 8.28 12.97
CA LEU A 124 7.30 8.50 14.24
C LEU A 124 8.18 9.19 15.31
N CYS A 125 9.48 9.05 15.21
CA CYS A 125 10.46 9.74 16.08
C CYS A 125 10.97 11.05 15.48
N GLY A 126 10.43 11.51 14.33
CA GLY A 126 10.83 12.76 13.69
C GLY A 126 12.17 12.71 12.96
N ALA A 127 12.70 11.51 12.67
CA ALA A 127 13.91 11.36 11.88
C ALA A 127 13.61 11.60 10.40
N MET A 128 14.21 12.64 9.83
CA MET A 128 13.95 13.08 8.44
C MET A 128 14.73 12.27 7.40
N GLU A 129 15.91 11.75 7.76
CA GLU A 129 16.77 10.99 6.87
C GLU A 129 17.06 9.61 7.48
N VAL A 130 16.72 8.58 6.75
CA VAL A 130 17.03 7.19 7.11
C VAL A 130 17.73 6.54 5.94
N SER A 131 19.02 6.27 6.10
CA SER A 131 19.75 5.43 5.14
C SER A 131 19.17 4.00 5.15
N PRO A 132 19.24 3.25 4.03
CA PRO A 132 18.86 1.84 4.01
C PRO A 132 19.55 1.06 5.13
N PHE A 133 18.87 0.05 5.66
CA PHE A 133 19.46 -0.79 6.71
C PHE A 133 20.69 -1.54 6.15
N SER A 134 21.80 -1.44 6.87
CA SER A 134 23.05 -2.16 6.58
C SER A 134 23.52 -2.91 7.82
N LEU A 135 24.15 -4.06 7.61
CA LEU A 135 24.82 -4.84 8.67
C LEU A 135 26.27 -4.38 8.92
N GLU A 136 26.74 -3.36 8.19
CA GLU A 136 28.08 -2.79 8.42
C GLU A 136 28.15 -2.17 9.82
N LEU A 137 29.22 -2.50 10.53
CA LEU A 137 29.39 -2.14 11.94
C LEU A 137 29.33 -0.63 12.16
N ASP A 138 29.95 0.14 11.27
CA ASP A 138 29.98 1.61 11.35
C ASP A 138 28.58 2.21 11.19
N GLU A 139 27.75 1.66 10.31
CA GLU A 139 26.37 2.09 10.11
C GLU A 139 25.49 1.73 11.30
N LEU A 140 25.69 0.57 11.90
CA LEU A 140 25.00 0.15 13.12
C LEU A 140 25.39 1.05 14.31
N GLN A 141 26.65 1.45 14.41
CA GLN A 141 27.11 2.37 15.45
C GLN A 141 26.53 3.77 15.28
N LYS A 142 26.51 4.31 14.06
CA LYS A 142 25.86 5.60 13.75
C LYS A 142 24.38 5.57 14.12
N ARG A 143 23.65 4.51 13.74
CA ARG A 143 22.23 4.35 14.10
C ARG A 143 22.03 4.28 15.61
N LYS A 144 22.86 3.53 16.33
CA LYS A 144 22.81 3.44 17.78
C LYS A 144 22.99 4.79 18.48
N ALA A 145 23.86 5.65 17.93
CA ALA A 145 24.13 6.98 18.49
C ALA A 145 22.92 7.93 18.40
N VAL A 146 22.03 7.72 17.42
CA VAL A 146 20.84 8.55 17.17
C VAL A 146 19.61 8.02 17.88
N LEU A 147 19.58 6.73 18.24
CA LEU A 147 18.43 6.09 18.87
C LEU A 147 18.35 6.41 20.37
N SER A 148 17.21 6.94 20.79
CA SER A 148 16.87 6.98 22.21
C SER A 148 16.47 5.57 22.67
N PRO A 149 16.99 5.09 23.80
CA PRO A 149 16.56 3.82 24.39
C PRO A 149 15.05 3.83 24.64
N ALA A 150 14.36 2.78 24.25
CA ALA A 150 12.93 2.61 24.52
C ALA A 150 12.72 1.43 25.48
N THR A 151 11.87 1.62 26.47
CA THR A 151 11.44 0.55 27.37
C THR A 151 10.53 -0.45 26.64
N PRO A 152 10.44 -1.71 27.10
CA PRO A 152 9.46 -2.66 26.55
C PRO A 152 8.03 -2.10 26.55
N LYS A 153 7.63 -1.40 27.59
CA LYS A 153 6.30 -0.77 27.67
C LYS A 153 6.07 0.24 26.54
N GLU A 154 7.05 1.09 26.24
CA GLU A 154 6.95 2.07 25.15
C GLU A 154 6.90 1.37 23.78
N ILE A 155 7.65 0.29 23.60
CA ILE A 155 7.61 -0.50 22.36
C ILE A 155 6.21 -1.10 22.16
N TYR A 156 5.65 -1.76 23.19
CA TYR A 156 4.31 -2.31 23.12
C TYR A 156 3.24 -1.24 22.95
N GLN A 157 3.41 -0.07 23.56
CA GLN A 157 2.50 1.07 23.34
C GLN A 157 2.53 1.52 21.87
N ARG A 158 3.71 1.62 21.25
CA ARG A 158 3.84 1.96 19.82
C ARG A 158 3.18 0.91 18.91
N ILE A 159 3.34 -0.38 19.23
CA ILE A 159 2.65 -1.47 18.52
C ILE A 159 1.14 -1.32 18.67
N TRP A 160 0.67 -1.05 19.88
CA TRP A 160 -0.75 -0.86 20.18
C TRP A 160 -1.35 0.33 19.44
N ASP A 161 -0.66 1.47 19.43
CA ASP A 161 -1.11 2.68 18.72
C ASP A 161 -1.08 2.51 17.22
N GLY A 162 -0.27 1.59 16.70
CA GLY A 162 -0.08 1.38 15.26
C GLY A 162 0.68 2.52 14.59
N ALA A 163 0.68 2.52 13.26
CA ALA A 163 1.49 3.44 12.46
C ALA A 163 0.71 4.16 11.35
N LEU A 164 -0.62 4.11 11.37
CA LEU A 164 -1.44 4.82 10.37
C LEU A 164 -1.47 6.33 10.69
N PRO A 165 -1.16 7.20 9.70
CA PRO A 165 -1.04 8.65 9.90
C PRO A 165 -2.29 9.29 10.51
N GLY A 166 -3.48 8.83 10.12
CA GLY A 166 -4.74 9.40 10.59
C GLY A 166 -4.91 9.34 12.11
N HIS A 167 -4.47 8.27 12.75
CA HIS A 167 -4.46 8.15 14.21
C HIS A 167 -3.24 8.84 14.82
N ARG A 168 -2.04 8.63 14.25
CA ARG A 168 -0.78 9.16 14.79
C ARG A 168 -0.69 10.69 14.75
N SER A 169 -1.34 11.34 13.80
CA SER A 169 -1.43 12.81 13.74
C SER A 169 -2.39 13.43 14.75
N GLY A 170 -3.13 12.61 15.51
CA GLY A 170 -4.17 13.08 16.43
C GLY A 170 -5.48 13.52 15.77
N LYS A 171 -5.61 13.38 14.45
CA LYS A 171 -6.86 13.65 13.72
C LYS A 171 -8.01 12.76 14.24
N TYR A 172 -7.73 11.49 14.46
CA TYR A 172 -8.65 10.52 15.05
C TYR A 172 -8.11 10.10 16.42
N LYS A 173 -8.74 10.57 17.49
CA LYS A 173 -8.25 10.38 18.87
C LYS A 173 -8.61 9.01 19.41
N ASP A 174 -9.81 8.53 19.13
CA ASP A 174 -10.27 7.22 19.59
C ASP A 174 -9.69 6.13 18.65
N ARG A 175 -8.74 5.37 19.21
CA ARG A 175 -8.03 4.32 18.50
C ARG A 175 -8.96 3.17 18.08
N ASP A 176 -9.83 2.76 18.99
CA ASP A 176 -10.66 1.57 18.76
C ASP A 176 -11.74 1.83 17.72
N VAL A 177 -12.34 3.01 17.76
CA VAL A 177 -13.25 3.48 16.71
C VAL A 177 -12.51 3.60 15.36
N PHE A 178 -11.31 4.16 15.37
CA PHE A 178 -10.52 4.33 14.15
C PHE A 178 -10.18 2.98 13.48
N TYR A 179 -9.62 2.03 14.23
CA TYR A 179 -9.22 0.74 13.65
C TYR A 179 -10.42 -0.16 13.35
N SER A 180 -11.49 -0.12 14.14
CA SER A 180 -12.73 -0.84 13.82
C SER A 180 -13.34 -0.34 12.50
N SER A 181 -13.39 0.97 12.31
CA SER A 181 -13.86 1.58 11.06
C SER A 181 -12.95 1.26 9.88
N TYR A 182 -11.63 1.23 10.10
CA TYR A 182 -10.65 0.84 9.08
C TYR A 182 -10.89 -0.59 8.61
N ILE A 183 -10.99 -1.55 9.51
CA ILE A 183 -11.23 -2.97 9.20
C ILE A 183 -12.58 -3.15 8.50
N GLN A 184 -13.63 -2.50 8.98
CA GLN A 184 -14.95 -2.56 8.35
C GLN A 184 -14.91 -2.05 6.90
N THR A 185 -14.28 -0.89 6.69
CA THR A 185 -14.12 -0.31 5.34
C THR A 185 -13.31 -1.23 4.43
N TYR A 186 -12.24 -1.83 4.94
CA TYR A 186 -11.41 -2.78 4.20
C TYR A 186 -12.22 -4.01 3.76
N ILE A 187 -12.98 -4.61 4.67
CA ILE A 187 -13.82 -5.76 4.36
C ILE A 187 -14.89 -5.39 3.33
N ASP A 188 -15.57 -4.28 3.52
CA ASP A 188 -16.70 -3.87 2.68
C ASP A 188 -16.29 -3.42 1.27
N ARG A 189 -15.11 -2.83 1.10
CA ARG A 189 -14.69 -2.28 -0.20
C ARG A 189 -13.70 -3.17 -0.95
N ASP A 190 -12.72 -3.74 -0.25
CA ASP A 190 -11.64 -4.48 -0.91
C ASP A 190 -11.94 -5.99 -0.91
N VAL A 191 -12.19 -6.57 0.25
CA VAL A 191 -12.37 -8.03 0.36
C VAL A 191 -13.59 -8.51 -0.42
N THR A 192 -14.72 -7.81 -0.34
CA THR A 192 -15.93 -8.20 -1.09
C THR A 192 -15.76 -8.07 -2.61
N THR A 193 -14.87 -7.20 -3.05
CA THR A 193 -14.55 -7.05 -4.48
C THR A 193 -13.65 -8.19 -4.96
N ASP A 194 -12.61 -8.53 -4.16
CA ASP A 194 -11.60 -9.51 -4.54
C ASP A 194 -12.04 -10.95 -4.21
N ILE A 195 -12.95 -11.12 -3.26
CA ILE A 195 -13.54 -12.42 -2.87
C ILE A 195 -15.08 -12.32 -2.88
N PRO A 196 -15.72 -12.43 -4.05
CA PRO A 196 -17.17 -12.39 -4.13
C PRO A 196 -17.83 -13.48 -3.26
N GLY A 197 -18.87 -13.09 -2.48
CA GLY A 197 -19.59 -14.01 -1.61
C GLY A 197 -18.88 -14.37 -0.31
N VAL A 198 -17.81 -13.65 0.07
CA VAL A 198 -17.14 -13.89 1.36
C VAL A 198 -18.08 -13.65 2.54
N ASP A 199 -18.06 -14.54 3.52
CA ASP A 199 -18.68 -14.28 4.82
C ASP A 199 -17.85 -13.24 5.58
N LYS A 200 -18.40 -12.03 5.70
CA LYS A 200 -17.70 -10.88 6.31
C LYS A 200 -17.39 -11.10 7.79
N VAL A 201 -18.27 -11.81 8.50
CA VAL A 201 -18.09 -12.07 9.93
C VAL A 201 -16.94 -13.05 10.13
N MET A 202 -16.97 -14.16 9.41
CA MET A 202 -15.89 -15.17 9.46
C MET A 202 -14.56 -14.56 8.97
N PHE A 203 -14.57 -13.68 7.97
CA PHE A 203 -13.35 -13.00 7.52
C PHE A 203 -12.80 -12.04 8.59
N ALA A 204 -13.67 -11.32 9.31
CA ALA A 204 -13.26 -10.49 10.45
C ALA A 204 -12.65 -11.32 11.58
N ASP A 205 -13.22 -12.49 11.86
CA ASP A 205 -12.66 -13.42 12.85
C ASP A 205 -11.32 -14.01 12.39
N PHE A 206 -11.17 -14.25 11.09
CA PHE A 206 -9.89 -14.66 10.50
C PHE A 206 -8.81 -13.59 10.69
N ILE A 207 -9.13 -12.31 10.47
CA ILE A 207 -8.19 -11.19 10.75
C ILE A 207 -7.77 -11.22 12.22
N ARG A 208 -8.69 -11.40 13.15
CA ARG A 208 -8.39 -11.47 14.59
C ARG A 208 -7.49 -12.66 14.93
N ALA A 209 -7.81 -13.86 14.40
CA ALA A 209 -7.01 -15.05 14.60
C ALA A 209 -5.59 -14.92 14.05
N ALA A 210 -5.44 -14.29 12.88
CA ALA A 210 -4.14 -13.97 12.29
C ALA A 210 -3.36 -12.96 13.14
N ALA A 211 -4.02 -11.90 13.62
CA ALA A 211 -3.41 -10.88 14.47
C ALA A 211 -2.88 -11.46 15.80
N CYS A 212 -3.62 -12.38 16.42
CA CYS A 212 -3.18 -13.08 17.65
C CYS A 212 -1.90 -13.89 17.46
N ARG A 213 -1.55 -14.23 16.21
CA ARG A 213 -0.35 -14.99 15.85
C ARG A 213 0.78 -14.10 15.26
N SER A 214 0.66 -12.79 15.37
CA SER A 214 1.72 -11.88 14.95
C SER A 214 3.03 -12.18 15.66
N GLY A 215 4.14 -12.25 14.91
CA GLY A 215 5.46 -12.58 15.45
C GLY A 215 5.69 -14.06 15.75
N GLN A 216 4.77 -14.93 15.35
CA GLN A 216 4.89 -16.40 15.50
C GLN A 216 5.12 -17.06 14.13
N MET A 217 5.53 -18.33 14.16
CA MET A 217 5.56 -19.14 12.95
C MET A 217 4.13 -19.36 12.42
N LEU A 218 3.94 -19.07 11.13
CA LEU A 218 2.64 -19.22 10.50
C LEU A 218 2.20 -20.68 10.44
N ASN A 219 1.04 -20.97 11.01
CA ASN A 219 0.32 -22.22 10.85
C ASN A 219 -1.11 -21.93 10.38
N LEU A 220 -1.35 -22.09 9.09
CA LEU A 220 -2.65 -21.80 8.48
C LEU A 220 -3.71 -22.81 8.90
N HIS A 221 -3.33 -24.07 9.18
CA HIS A 221 -4.25 -25.10 9.65
C HIS A 221 -4.88 -24.73 11.02
N ASP A 222 -4.06 -24.24 11.95
CA ASP A 222 -4.55 -23.80 13.26
C ASP A 222 -5.48 -22.60 13.14
N ILE A 223 -5.14 -21.63 12.27
CA ILE A 223 -6.00 -20.46 12.02
C ILE A 223 -7.33 -20.89 11.40
N ALA A 224 -7.27 -21.82 10.42
CA ALA A 224 -8.45 -22.37 9.77
C ALA A 224 -9.39 -23.06 10.79
N GLY A 225 -8.80 -23.87 11.68
CA GLY A 225 -9.52 -24.56 12.75
C GLY A 225 -10.21 -23.62 13.73
N ASP A 226 -9.52 -22.55 14.16
CA ASP A 226 -10.07 -21.56 15.09
C ASP A 226 -11.27 -20.80 14.52
N VAL A 227 -11.26 -20.54 13.20
CA VAL A 227 -12.30 -19.78 12.52
C VAL A 227 -13.41 -20.68 11.96
N GLY A 228 -13.14 -21.99 11.81
CA GLY A 228 -14.08 -22.94 11.24
C GLY A 228 -14.15 -22.90 9.71
N VAL A 229 -13.02 -22.60 9.05
CA VAL A 229 -12.90 -22.59 7.58
C VAL A 229 -11.95 -23.69 7.09
N SER A 230 -11.98 -24.00 5.79
CA SER A 230 -11.02 -24.93 5.21
C SER A 230 -9.63 -24.32 5.10
N ASP A 231 -8.59 -25.16 5.06
CA ASP A 231 -7.20 -24.73 4.87
C ASP A 231 -7.01 -23.94 3.56
N ASP A 232 -7.71 -24.33 2.50
CA ASP A 232 -7.69 -23.62 1.21
C ASP A 232 -8.32 -22.22 1.33
N THR A 233 -9.39 -22.08 2.10
CA THR A 233 -10.01 -20.79 2.39
C THR A 233 -9.07 -19.93 3.21
N ALA A 234 -8.47 -20.46 4.26
CA ALA A 234 -7.49 -19.76 5.09
C ALA A 234 -6.27 -19.28 4.26
N LYS A 235 -5.75 -20.13 3.38
CA LYS A 235 -4.66 -19.79 2.48
C LYS A 235 -5.03 -18.65 1.53
N ARG A 236 -6.22 -18.69 0.93
CA ARG A 236 -6.72 -17.64 0.05
C ARG A 236 -6.90 -16.32 0.81
N TRP A 237 -7.48 -16.37 2.00
CA TRP A 237 -7.72 -15.20 2.84
C TRP A 237 -6.41 -14.58 3.36
N MET A 238 -5.44 -15.40 3.76
CA MET A 238 -4.13 -14.92 4.18
C MET A 238 -3.40 -14.22 3.03
N LYS A 239 -3.48 -14.78 1.82
CA LYS A 239 -2.92 -14.15 0.61
C LYS A 239 -3.59 -12.80 0.32
N GLU A 240 -4.87 -12.66 0.61
CA GLU A 240 -5.59 -11.40 0.44
C GLU A 240 -5.14 -10.35 1.46
N LEU A 241 -4.94 -10.74 2.73
CA LEU A 241 -4.37 -9.85 3.75
C LEU A 241 -2.94 -9.39 3.40
N GLU A 242 -2.14 -10.27 2.80
CA GLU A 242 -0.79 -9.93 2.34
C GLU A 242 -0.85 -8.96 1.15
N LYS A 243 -1.67 -9.22 0.14
CA LYS A 243 -1.85 -8.36 -1.03
C LYS A 243 -2.29 -6.94 -0.67
N SER A 244 -3.17 -6.83 0.30
CA SER A 244 -3.68 -5.53 0.78
C SER A 244 -2.73 -4.83 1.77
N GLY A 245 -1.63 -5.49 2.17
CA GLY A 245 -0.66 -4.96 3.11
C GLY A 245 -1.13 -4.89 4.56
N ILE A 246 -2.19 -5.65 4.91
CA ILE A 246 -2.65 -5.82 6.30
C ILE A 246 -1.67 -6.70 7.08
N VAL A 247 -1.12 -7.72 6.42
CA VAL A 247 -0.04 -8.56 6.95
C VAL A 247 1.15 -8.57 6.02
N PHE A 248 2.31 -8.89 6.53
CA PHE A 248 3.49 -9.23 5.74
C PHE A 248 4.19 -10.44 6.36
N PHE A 249 4.89 -11.21 5.53
CA PHE A 249 5.64 -12.37 5.98
C PHE A 249 7.11 -12.02 6.16
N LEU A 250 7.65 -12.36 7.32
CA LEU A 250 9.08 -12.32 7.54
C LEU A 250 9.68 -13.68 7.16
N HIS A 251 10.27 -13.74 5.98
CA HIS A 251 10.87 -14.96 5.48
C HIS A 251 12.18 -15.31 6.22
N PRO A 252 12.48 -16.61 6.43
CA PRO A 252 13.72 -17.02 7.05
C PRO A 252 14.94 -16.51 6.28
N TYR A 253 15.91 -15.99 7.00
CA TYR A 253 17.20 -15.64 6.39
C TYR A 253 17.98 -16.90 6.03
N SER A 254 18.49 -16.98 4.81
CA SER A 254 19.37 -18.06 4.36
C SER A 254 20.45 -17.49 3.44
N ASN A 255 21.70 -17.88 3.66
CA ASN A 255 22.82 -17.54 2.76
C ASN A 255 22.73 -18.28 1.42
N ASN A 256 21.94 -19.36 1.33
CA ASN A 256 21.71 -20.09 0.10
C ASN A 256 20.49 -19.53 -0.63
N LEU A 257 20.71 -18.90 -1.78
CA LEU A 257 19.66 -18.28 -2.61
C LEU A 257 18.56 -19.29 -3.01
N LEU A 258 18.90 -20.56 -3.26
CA LEU A 258 17.93 -21.60 -3.58
C LEU A 258 17.01 -21.93 -2.39
N LYS A 259 17.52 -21.86 -1.15
CA LYS A 259 16.71 -22.08 0.04
C LYS A 259 15.80 -20.90 0.39
N ARG A 260 16.09 -19.68 -0.11
CA ARG A 260 15.19 -18.52 0.04
C ARG A 260 13.93 -18.64 -0.80
N THR A 261 13.99 -19.40 -1.90
CA THR A 261 12.90 -19.55 -2.86
C THR A 261 11.99 -20.76 -2.60
N ILE A 262 12.43 -21.72 -1.80
CA ILE A 262 11.79 -23.06 -1.71
C ILE A 262 11.11 -23.33 -0.35
N LYS A 263 11.34 -22.50 0.68
CA LYS A 263 10.70 -22.68 2.00
C LYS A 263 9.95 -21.41 2.39
N THR A 264 8.68 -21.39 2.04
CA THR A 264 7.64 -20.68 2.76
C THR A 264 6.97 -21.66 3.72
#